data_db7e1b532e3093740a0422e5fffae852
#
_entry.id   db7e1b532e3093740a0422e5fffae852
#
_cell.length_a   1.000
_cell.length_b   1.000
_cell.length_c   1.000
_cell.angle_alpha   90.00
_cell.angle_beta   90.00
_cell.angle_gamma   90.00
#
_symmetry.space_group_name_H-M   'P 1'
#
loop_
_entity.id
_entity.type
_entity.pdbx_description
1 polymer ?
#
loop_
_entity_poly.entity_id
_entity_poly.type
_entity_poly.pdbx_seq_one_letter_code
_entity_poly.pdbx_strand_id
1 'polypeptide(L)'
;MSAARAQARRFFTDVVAMAPMAVGGNLPYRRLCREYGADLTCSEMVIADKLLRGGERPLLRRHPTETTFGVQLCGKREDALAAAACLAVDAGARFIDLNFGCPIDLVVRRGSGAALMKRPRKLAGLVGAVRAAVDVPLSVKIRAGYADDQRNAVAVAELAAAAGADALVVHGRTRAQRYKRSADWGIVADVAAAVPVPVIGNGDLLTIWDLQRRQRETPVRSFLIARGCLIKPWIFREMRDGRPWYPTVAERWQVMRRYFEFACEHFGGDDKGLSRVRRFFLWHLHFWHRWRPYTEVDFQAHLPESLIQKRAQMPGDQGIAPNGDDGDERGVGFDDEMPPADAPPLAAADAADPETAMLASPLETDHERIWRRLLDRDHPGL
;
A
#
# COMPACT_ATOMS: atom_id res chain seq x y z
N MET A 1 -13.51 -25.66 14.35
CA MET A 1 -13.55 -24.25 13.88
C MET A 1 -15.00 -23.88 13.61
N SER A 2 -15.50 -22.74 14.14
CA SER A 2 -16.89 -22.32 13.91
C SER A 2 -17.12 -21.90 12.43
N ALA A 3 -18.38 -22.00 11.96
CA ALA A 3 -18.75 -21.57 10.60
C ALA A 3 -18.38 -20.10 10.34
N ALA A 4 -18.55 -19.22 11.34
CA ALA A 4 -18.18 -17.80 11.28
C ALA A 4 -16.68 -17.61 11.01
N ARG A 5 -15.80 -18.35 11.67
CA ARG A 5 -14.35 -18.29 11.45
C ARG A 5 -13.96 -18.83 10.07
N ALA A 6 -14.63 -19.84 9.57
CA ALA A 6 -14.43 -20.33 8.20
C ALA A 6 -14.82 -19.26 7.17
N GLN A 7 -15.91 -18.55 7.39
CA GLN A 7 -16.34 -17.44 6.54
C GLN A 7 -15.38 -16.25 6.60
N ALA A 8 -14.89 -15.88 7.79
CA ALA A 8 -13.89 -14.82 7.97
C ALA A 8 -12.58 -15.13 7.21
N ARG A 9 -12.13 -16.38 7.20
CA ARG A 9 -10.95 -16.80 6.42
C ARG A 9 -11.21 -16.75 4.91
N ARG A 10 -12.38 -17.16 4.44
CA ARG A 10 -12.76 -17.07 3.02
C ARG A 10 -12.74 -15.64 2.51
N PHE A 11 -13.01 -14.65 3.36
CA PHE A 11 -12.96 -13.23 3.02
C PHE A 11 -11.56 -12.80 2.52
N PHE A 12 -10.49 -13.48 2.95
CA PHE A 12 -9.11 -13.19 2.59
C PHE A 12 -8.49 -14.20 1.60
N THR A 13 -9.28 -15.11 1.05
CA THR A 13 -8.80 -16.16 0.13
C THR A 13 -8.96 -15.69 -1.31
N ASP A 14 -7.95 -15.94 -2.15
CA ASP A 14 -7.91 -15.62 -3.58
C ASP A 14 -8.20 -14.14 -3.90
N VAL A 15 -7.69 -13.22 -3.07
CA VAL A 15 -7.92 -11.79 -3.19
C VAL A 15 -6.67 -11.06 -3.68
N VAL A 16 -6.89 -10.00 -4.47
CA VAL A 16 -5.87 -8.99 -4.80
C VAL A 16 -6.28 -7.66 -4.16
N ALA A 17 -5.59 -7.33 -3.08
CA ALA A 17 -5.94 -6.23 -2.20
C ALA A 17 -5.02 -5.01 -2.40
N MET A 18 -5.57 -3.80 -2.22
CA MET A 18 -4.79 -2.58 -2.13
C MET A 18 -4.16 -2.45 -0.73
N ALA A 19 -2.86 -2.20 -0.67
CA ALA A 19 -2.16 -2.01 0.58
C ALA A 19 -2.58 -0.71 1.29
N PRO A 20 -2.60 -0.70 2.64
CA PRO A 20 -2.68 0.53 3.41
C PRO A 20 -1.41 1.35 3.20
N MET A 21 -1.54 2.58 2.70
CA MET A 21 -0.42 3.47 2.39
C MET A 21 -0.74 4.88 2.87
N ALA A 22 0.19 5.48 3.64
CA ALA A 22 0.07 6.88 4.01
C ALA A 22 0.00 7.75 2.74
N VAL A 23 -0.87 8.76 2.73
CA VAL A 23 -1.13 9.66 1.60
C VAL A 23 -1.69 8.96 0.36
N GLY A 24 -1.02 7.91 -0.13
CA GLY A 24 -1.41 7.16 -1.33
C GLY A 24 -2.68 6.30 -1.15
N GLY A 25 -3.07 6.02 0.10
CA GLY A 25 -4.28 5.26 0.45
C GLY A 25 -5.49 6.12 0.76
N ASN A 26 -5.53 7.39 0.33
CA ASN A 26 -6.69 8.27 0.55
C ASN A 26 -7.97 7.72 -0.11
N LEU A 27 -9.13 8.13 0.42
CA LEU A 27 -10.43 7.61 -0.03
C LEU A 27 -10.64 7.73 -1.56
N PRO A 28 -10.36 8.86 -2.24
CA PRO A 28 -10.48 8.97 -3.69
C PRO A 28 -9.65 7.91 -4.43
N TYR A 29 -8.42 7.65 -3.98
CA TYR A 29 -7.54 6.69 -4.63
C TYR A 29 -7.97 5.24 -4.39
N ARG A 30 -8.45 4.92 -3.20
CA ARG A 30 -9.06 3.61 -2.91
C ARG A 30 -10.25 3.34 -3.83
N ARG A 31 -11.11 4.36 -4.05
CA ARG A 31 -12.24 4.25 -5.00
C ARG A 31 -11.76 3.94 -6.41
N LEU A 32 -10.72 4.64 -6.87
CA LEU A 32 -10.13 4.40 -8.19
C LEU A 32 -9.60 2.96 -8.30
N CYS A 33 -8.82 2.51 -7.33
CA CYS A 33 -8.34 1.11 -7.30
C CYS A 33 -9.50 0.11 -7.26
N ARG A 34 -10.58 0.43 -6.54
CA ARG A 34 -11.78 -0.41 -6.48
C ARG A 34 -12.49 -0.51 -7.84
N GLU A 35 -12.61 0.58 -8.59
CA GLU A 35 -13.15 0.56 -9.96
C GLU A 35 -12.32 -0.31 -10.90
N TYR A 36 -11.00 -0.35 -10.70
CA TYR A 36 -10.11 -1.22 -11.43
C TYR A 36 -10.03 -2.65 -10.89
N GLY A 37 -10.84 -3.01 -9.90
CA GLY A 37 -11.03 -4.40 -9.48
C GLY A 37 -10.22 -4.83 -8.25
N ALA A 38 -9.72 -3.89 -7.42
CA ALA A 38 -9.19 -4.26 -6.11
C ALA A 38 -10.28 -4.97 -5.28
N ASP A 39 -10.03 -6.18 -4.80
CA ASP A 39 -11.00 -6.95 -4.01
C ASP A 39 -11.22 -6.36 -2.63
N LEU A 40 -10.12 -5.94 -1.98
CA LEU A 40 -10.14 -5.30 -0.67
C LEU A 40 -9.41 -3.96 -0.73
N THR A 41 -9.96 -2.97 -0.01
CA THR A 41 -9.29 -1.70 0.27
C THR A 41 -9.15 -1.51 1.77
N CYS A 42 -8.11 -0.81 2.20
CA CYS A 42 -7.86 -0.54 3.60
C CYS A 42 -7.53 0.94 3.82
N SER A 43 -7.89 1.48 4.97
CA SER A 43 -7.53 2.85 5.35
C SER A 43 -6.01 3.03 5.39
N GLU A 44 -5.56 4.27 5.38
CA GLU A 44 -4.24 4.61 5.91
C GLU A 44 -4.11 4.11 7.35
N MET A 45 -2.87 3.96 7.84
CA MET A 45 -2.61 3.47 9.19
C MET A 45 -3.16 4.44 10.25
N VAL A 46 -4.11 3.98 11.05
CA VAL A 46 -4.74 4.72 12.15
C VAL A 46 -4.04 4.40 13.46
N ILE A 47 -3.56 5.43 14.18
CA ILE A 47 -2.96 5.26 15.51
C ILE A 47 -4.07 5.19 16.56
N ALA A 48 -4.23 4.04 17.21
CA ALA A 48 -5.33 3.79 18.14
C ALA A 48 -5.47 4.87 19.23
N ASP A 49 -4.38 5.24 19.89
CA ASP A 49 -4.40 6.28 20.92
C ASP A 49 -4.80 7.67 20.38
N LYS A 50 -4.51 8.01 19.13
CA LYS A 50 -4.94 9.26 18.51
C LYS A 50 -6.43 9.21 18.14
N LEU A 51 -6.89 8.08 17.61
CA LEU A 51 -8.31 7.89 17.28
C LEU A 51 -9.20 8.05 18.52
N LEU A 52 -8.82 7.44 19.65
CA LEU A 52 -9.56 7.53 20.89
C LEU A 52 -9.62 8.95 21.47
N ARG A 53 -8.65 9.80 21.17
CA ARG A 53 -8.66 11.23 21.51
C ARG A 53 -9.41 12.10 20.49
N GLY A 54 -10.13 11.51 19.54
CA GLY A 54 -10.91 12.21 18.53
C GLY A 54 -10.15 12.60 17.25
N GLY A 55 -8.81 12.38 17.19
CA GLY A 55 -8.01 12.51 15.98
C GLY A 55 -8.22 11.34 15.03
N GLU A 56 -7.74 11.47 13.79
CA GLU A 56 -7.71 10.40 12.76
C GLU A 56 -9.10 9.81 12.36
N ARG A 57 -10.21 10.34 12.90
CA ARG A 57 -11.57 9.93 12.48
C ARG A 57 -11.82 10.05 10.99
N PRO A 58 -11.28 11.05 10.25
CA PRO A 58 -11.44 11.11 8.80
C PRO A 58 -10.90 9.87 8.06
N LEU A 59 -9.91 9.17 8.62
CA LEU A 59 -9.35 7.96 8.03
C LEU A 59 -10.31 6.76 8.10
N LEU A 60 -11.33 6.80 8.95
CA LEU A 60 -12.37 5.77 9.03
C LEU A 60 -13.42 5.89 7.93
N ARG A 61 -13.42 7.01 7.18
CA ARG A 61 -14.40 7.24 6.12
C ARG A 61 -14.22 6.25 4.98
N ARG A 62 -15.33 5.71 4.50
CA ARG A 62 -15.41 4.90 3.28
C ARG A 62 -16.44 5.48 2.32
N HIS A 63 -16.28 5.22 1.04
CA HIS A 63 -17.34 5.46 0.08
C HIS A 63 -18.29 4.26 0.01
N PRO A 64 -19.61 4.43 -0.29
CA PRO A 64 -20.55 3.31 -0.42
C PRO A 64 -20.11 2.21 -1.38
N THR A 65 -19.36 2.53 -2.44
CA THR A 65 -18.80 1.54 -3.39
C THR A 65 -17.68 0.68 -2.80
N GLU A 66 -17.08 1.07 -1.66
CA GLU A 66 -16.06 0.30 -0.96
C GLU A 66 -16.74 -0.75 -0.05
N THR A 67 -17.40 -1.74 -0.65
CA THR A 67 -18.15 -2.78 0.06
C THR A 67 -17.29 -3.70 0.92
N THR A 68 -15.99 -3.74 0.65
CA THR A 68 -14.97 -4.58 1.32
C THR A 68 -13.85 -3.72 1.95
N PHE A 69 -14.23 -2.54 2.48
CA PHE A 69 -13.30 -1.62 3.14
C PHE A 69 -12.94 -2.10 4.54
N GLY A 70 -11.65 -2.08 4.87
CA GLY A 70 -11.12 -2.31 6.20
C GLY A 70 -10.40 -1.11 6.80
N VAL A 71 -10.12 -1.18 8.09
CA VAL A 71 -9.35 -0.17 8.81
C VAL A 71 -8.08 -0.79 9.37
N GLN A 72 -6.92 -0.19 9.03
CA GLN A 72 -5.66 -0.62 9.61
C GLN A 72 -5.36 0.15 10.90
N LEU A 73 -5.19 -0.58 11.98
CA LEU A 73 -4.90 -0.04 13.32
C LEU A 73 -3.45 -0.29 13.71
N CYS A 74 -2.82 0.69 14.35
CA CYS A 74 -1.49 0.59 14.93
C CYS A 74 -1.52 1.07 16.38
N GLY A 75 -0.97 0.27 17.29
CA GLY A 75 -0.93 0.56 18.72
C GLY A 75 -0.08 -0.45 19.48
N LYS A 76 0.11 -0.23 20.78
CA LYS A 76 0.90 -1.09 21.67
C LYS A 76 0.17 -1.48 22.97
N ARG A 77 -1.07 -1.02 23.12
CA ARG A 77 -1.93 -1.27 24.28
C ARG A 77 -3.15 -2.06 23.85
N GLU A 78 -3.49 -3.10 24.58
CA GLU A 78 -4.59 -4.00 24.28
C GLU A 78 -5.93 -3.30 24.35
N ASP A 79 -6.17 -2.55 25.43
CA ASP A 79 -7.38 -1.76 25.66
C ASP A 79 -7.63 -0.73 24.54
N ALA A 80 -6.57 0.00 24.15
CA ALA A 80 -6.67 1.03 23.12
C ALA A 80 -6.93 0.44 21.72
N LEU A 81 -6.27 -0.68 21.37
CA LEU A 81 -6.49 -1.33 20.09
C LEU A 81 -7.90 -1.95 20.00
N ALA A 82 -8.37 -2.58 21.08
CA ALA A 82 -9.72 -3.13 21.17
C ALA A 82 -10.79 -2.05 21.00
N ALA A 83 -10.68 -0.94 21.76
CA ALA A 83 -11.61 0.18 21.66
C ALA A 83 -11.57 0.85 20.27
N ALA A 84 -10.38 1.03 19.68
CA ALA A 84 -10.23 1.57 18.34
C ALA A 84 -10.84 0.65 17.27
N ALA A 85 -10.76 -0.67 17.45
CA ALA A 85 -11.37 -1.64 16.56
C ALA A 85 -12.91 -1.57 16.60
N CYS A 86 -13.52 -1.44 17.78
CA CYS A 86 -14.96 -1.19 17.91
C CYS A 86 -15.38 0.08 17.18
N LEU A 87 -14.68 1.22 17.39
CA LEU A 87 -14.97 2.47 16.68
C LEU A 87 -14.84 2.33 15.16
N ALA A 88 -13.88 1.55 14.67
CA ALA A 88 -13.72 1.31 13.25
C ALA A 88 -14.87 0.47 12.68
N VAL A 89 -15.33 -0.55 13.40
CA VAL A 89 -16.50 -1.37 13.02
C VAL A 89 -17.78 -0.54 13.02
N ASP A 90 -18.00 0.30 14.04
CA ASP A 90 -19.14 1.22 14.12
C ASP A 90 -19.13 2.23 12.96
N ALA A 91 -17.94 2.65 12.49
CA ALA A 91 -17.77 3.48 11.30
C ALA A 91 -17.98 2.72 9.97
N GLY A 92 -18.25 1.41 10.02
CA GLY A 92 -18.58 0.58 8.87
C GLY A 92 -17.42 -0.20 8.27
N ALA A 93 -16.31 -0.38 8.99
CA ALA A 93 -15.24 -1.29 8.55
C ALA A 93 -15.76 -2.74 8.45
N ARG A 94 -15.44 -3.40 7.34
CA ARG A 94 -15.82 -4.79 7.09
C ARG A 94 -14.77 -5.79 7.57
N PHE A 95 -13.57 -5.32 7.85
CA PHE A 95 -12.49 -6.06 8.51
C PHE A 95 -11.57 -5.09 9.25
N ILE A 96 -10.81 -5.62 10.19
CA ILE A 96 -9.73 -4.91 10.87
C ILE A 96 -8.39 -5.52 10.43
N ASP A 97 -7.41 -4.66 10.16
CA ASP A 97 -6.02 -5.06 9.93
C ASP A 97 -5.10 -4.48 11.02
N LEU A 98 -4.27 -5.31 11.64
CA LEU A 98 -3.33 -4.86 12.68
C LEU A 98 -1.94 -4.65 12.09
N ASN A 99 -1.40 -3.44 12.23
CA ASN A 99 -0.08 -3.09 11.73
C ASN A 99 1.04 -3.44 12.73
N PHE A 100 1.80 -4.49 12.42
CA PHE A 100 3.02 -4.85 13.09
C PHE A 100 4.24 -4.84 12.16
N GLY A 101 4.13 -4.12 11.04
CA GLY A 101 5.18 -4.05 10.01
C GLY A 101 5.67 -2.65 9.66
N CYS A 102 5.07 -1.56 10.18
CA CYS A 102 5.48 -0.19 9.87
C CYS A 102 6.93 0.06 10.30
N PRO A 103 7.84 0.45 9.36
CA PRO A 103 9.25 0.63 9.66
C PRO A 103 9.61 2.04 10.12
N ILE A 104 8.68 2.99 10.07
CA ILE A 104 8.90 4.42 10.35
C ILE A 104 9.45 4.59 11.77
N ASP A 105 10.55 5.35 11.91
CA ASP A 105 11.29 5.47 13.16
C ASP A 105 10.45 6.03 14.31
N LEU A 106 9.58 7.00 14.02
CA LEU A 106 8.65 7.55 15.02
C LEU A 106 7.70 6.49 15.60
N VAL A 107 7.16 5.60 14.75
CA VAL A 107 6.27 4.51 15.16
C VAL A 107 7.05 3.47 15.96
N VAL A 108 8.24 3.11 15.48
CA VAL A 108 9.12 2.11 16.11
C VAL A 108 9.62 2.58 17.48
N ARG A 109 10.08 3.83 17.59
CA ARG A 109 10.51 4.44 18.89
C ARG A 109 9.39 4.45 19.92
N ARG A 110 8.16 4.60 19.49
CA ARG A 110 6.97 4.51 20.37
C ARG A 110 6.60 3.07 20.75
N GLY A 111 7.33 2.06 20.28
CA GLY A 111 7.13 0.65 20.58
C GLY A 111 5.96 0.00 19.86
N SER A 112 5.52 0.60 18.72
CA SER A 112 4.44 0.10 17.84
C SER A 112 4.99 -0.34 16.48
N GLY A 113 4.12 -0.82 15.59
CA GLY A 113 4.51 -1.26 14.26
C GLY A 113 5.55 -2.39 14.31
N ALA A 114 6.61 -2.28 13.50
CA ALA A 114 7.65 -3.32 13.42
C ALA A 114 8.41 -3.56 14.73
N ALA A 115 8.38 -2.64 15.70
CA ALA A 115 8.98 -2.86 17.02
C ALA A 115 8.36 -4.07 17.76
N LEU A 116 7.10 -4.40 17.47
CA LEU A 116 6.39 -5.52 18.08
C LEU A 116 6.86 -6.88 17.55
N MET A 117 7.53 -6.94 16.38
CA MET A 117 8.19 -8.15 15.88
C MET A 117 9.24 -8.69 16.87
N LYS A 118 9.86 -7.82 17.70
CA LYS A 118 10.78 -8.22 18.78
C LYS A 118 10.09 -8.83 19.99
N ARG A 119 8.76 -8.75 20.08
CA ARG A 119 7.96 -9.15 21.25
C ARG A 119 6.76 -10.01 20.83
N PRO A 120 6.97 -11.22 20.26
CA PRO A 120 5.91 -12.03 19.66
C PRO A 120 4.74 -12.33 20.61
N ARG A 121 5.01 -12.62 21.89
CA ARG A 121 3.96 -12.86 22.90
C ARG A 121 3.10 -11.65 23.15
N LYS A 122 3.70 -10.44 23.20
CA LYS A 122 2.95 -9.18 23.34
C LYS A 122 2.09 -8.93 22.10
N LEU A 123 2.64 -9.17 20.90
CA LEU A 123 1.90 -9.08 19.65
C LEU A 123 0.66 -10.00 19.68
N ALA A 124 0.82 -11.24 20.09
CA ALA A 124 -0.28 -12.19 20.22
C ALA A 124 -1.36 -11.71 21.23
N GLY A 125 -0.96 -11.12 22.38
CA GLY A 125 -1.90 -10.51 23.32
C GLY A 125 -2.73 -9.39 22.68
N LEU A 126 -2.08 -8.50 21.90
CA LEU A 126 -2.78 -7.44 21.16
C LEU A 126 -3.79 -8.01 20.15
N VAL A 127 -3.42 -9.07 19.42
CA VAL A 127 -4.33 -9.78 18.48
C VAL A 127 -5.52 -10.36 19.24
N GLY A 128 -5.27 -11.05 20.35
CA GLY A 128 -6.31 -11.65 21.20
C GLY A 128 -7.29 -10.63 21.75
N ALA A 129 -6.78 -9.49 22.24
CA ALA A 129 -7.62 -8.42 22.75
C ALA A 129 -8.55 -7.82 21.69
N VAL A 130 -8.03 -7.58 20.46
CA VAL A 130 -8.87 -7.10 19.36
C VAL A 130 -9.85 -8.19 18.93
N ARG A 131 -9.42 -9.47 18.84
CA ARG A 131 -10.31 -10.56 18.49
C ARG A 131 -11.46 -10.73 19.46
N ALA A 132 -11.23 -10.50 20.74
CA ALA A 132 -12.29 -10.57 21.77
C ALA A 132 -13.29 -9.41 21.69
N ALA A 133 -12.88 -8.27 21.09
CA ALA A 133 -13.70 -7.06 21.02
C ALA A 133 -14.57 -6.95 19.76
N VAL A 134 -14.20 -7.63 18.65
CA VAL A 134 -14.94 -7.51 17.38
C VAL A 134 -15.15 -8.87 16.71
N ASP A 135 -16.25 -9.01 15.96
CA ASP A 135 -16.60 -10.25 15.24
C ASP A 135 -16.22 -10.22 13.75
N VAL A 136 -15.89 -9.03 13.19
CA VAL A 136 -15.50 -8.90 11.78
C VAL A 136 -14.19 -9.65 11.49
N PRO A 137 -13.91 -10.00 10.22
CA PRO A 137 -12.63 -10.59 9.84
C PRO A 137 -11.44 -9.77 10.33
N LEU A 138 -10.39 -10.44 10.84
CA LEU A 138 -9.20 -9.84 11.45
C LEU A 138 -7.95 -10.30 10.72
N SER A 139 -7.25 -9.39 10.06
CA SER A 139 -5.92 -9.64 9.49
C SER A 139 -4.80 -9.03 10.32
N VAL A 140 -3.60 -9.57 10.17
CA VAL A 140 -2.40 -9.10 10.87
C VAL A 140 -1.29 -8.91 9.85
N LYS A 141 -0.78 -7.68 9.72
CA LYS A 141 0.29 -7.33 8.78
C LYS A 141 1.65 -7.30 9.47
N ILE A 142 2.55 -8.17 9.02
CA ILE A 142 3.91 -8.34 9.53
C ILE A 142 4.97 -8.18 8.45
N ARG A 143 6.23 -8.16 8.88
CA ARG A 143 7.42 -8.25 8.02
C ARG A 143 8.16 -9.57 8.24
N ALA A 144 9.21 -9.84 7.44
CA ALA A 144 10.09 -10.99 7.61
C ALA A 144 10.78 -11.05 9.00
N GLY A 145 10.89 -9.90 9.65
CA GLY A 145 11.48 -9.71 10.97
C GLY A 145 11.85 -8.26 11.23
N TYR A 146 12.53 -8.00 12.34
CA TYR A 146 13.00 -6.67 12.68
C TYR A 146 14.31 -6.31 11.96
N ALA A 147 15.27 -7.22 11.94
CA ALA A 147 16.57 -7.09 11.27
C ALA A 147 16.92 -8.41 10.59
N ASP A 148 18.02 -8.45 9.81
CA ASP A 148 18.39 -9.62 9.02
C ASP A 148 18.79 -10.83 9.90
N ASP A 149 19.34 -10.55 11.08
CA ASP A 149 19.64 -11.52 12.13
C ASP A 149 18.45 -11.86 13.04
N GLN A 150 17.31 -11.19 12.86
CA GLN A 150 16.10 -11.34 13.67
C GLN A 150 14.88 -11.62 12.78
N ARG A 151 14.99 -12.61 11.90
CA ARG A 151 13.92 -13.09 11.04
C ARG A 151 13.06 -14.10 11.80
N ASN A 152 11.88 -13.70 12.18
CA ASN A 152 10.98 -14.49 13.01
C ASN A 152 9.52 -14.50 12.53
N ALA A 153 9.30 -14.23 11.24
CA ALA A 153 7.95 -14.12 10.68
C ALA A 153 7.10 -15.37 10.93
N VAL A 154 7.66 -16.57 10.78
CA VAL A 154 6.95 -17.83 10.99
C VAL A 154 6.42 -17.92 12.42
N ALA A 155 7.29 -17.78 13.43
CA ALA A 155 6.89 -17.86 14.84
C ALA A 155 5.88 -16.78 15.22
N VAL A 156 6.03 -15.56 14.68
CA VAL A 156 5.06 -14.46 14.89
C VAL A 156 3.71 -14.80 14.24
N ALA A 157 3.71 -15.35 13.04
CA ALA A 157 2.50 -15.72 12.31
C ALA A 157 1.73 -16.84 13.03
N GLU A 158 2.42 -17.88 13.52
CA GLU A 158 1.80 -18.96 14.31
C GLU A 158 1.12 -18.42 15.57
N LEU A 159 1.80 -17.56 16.32
CA LEU A 159 1.24 -16.94 17.52
C LEU A 159 0.05 -16.01 17.20
N ALA A 160 0.12 -15.24 16.11
CA ALA A 160 -0.98 -14.37 15.70
C ALA A 160 -2.20 -15.18 15.25
N ALA A 161 -2.00 -16.28 14.49
CA ALA A 161 -3.07 -17.18 14.07
C ALA A 161 -3.72 -17.88 15.28
N ALA A 162 -2.92 -18.36 16.23
CA ALA A 162 -3.39 -18.95 17.47
C ALA A 162 -4.17 -17.95 18.35
N ALA A 163 -3.75 -16.68 18.35
CA ALA A 163 -4.43 -15.59 19.07
C ALA A 163 -5.73 -15.13 18.40
N GLY A 164 -6.04 -15.61 17.19
CA GLY A 164 -7.32 -15.38 16.55
C GLY A 164 -7.31 -14.52 15.29
N ALA A 165 -6.16 -14.30 14.67
CA ALA A 165 -6.12 -13.75 13.32
C ALA A 165 -6.80 -14.69 12.32
N ASP A 166 -7.56 -14.12 11.37
CA ASP A 166 -8.21 -14.86 10.29
C ASP A 166 -7.35 -14.89 9.03
N ALA A 167 -6.39 -13.98 8.90
CA ALA A 167 -5.39 -13.95 7.83
C ALA A 167 -4.09 -13.28 8.28
N LEU A 168 -2.99 -13.61 7.61
CA LEU A 168 -1.70 -12.95 7.77
C LEU A 168 -1.34 -12.22 6.48
N VAL A 169 -0.86 -10.97 6.59
CA VAL A 169 -0.26 -10.22 5.47
C VAL A 169 1.25 -10.16 5.71
N VAL A 170 2.02 -10.76 4.82
CA VAL A 170 3.48 -10.92 5.02
C VAL A 170 4.25 -10.12 3.98
N HIS A 171 4.98 -9.09 4.42
CA HIS A 171 5.95 -8.40 3.58
C HIS A 171 7.32 -9.07 3.70
N GLY A 172 7.83 -9.60 2.60
CA GLY A 172 9.08 -10.37 2.52
C GLY A 172 10.37 -9.58 2.78
N ARG A 173 10.30 -8.46 3.51
CA ARG A 173 11.45 -7.65 3.95
C ARG A 173 11.46 -7.47 5.46
N THR A 174 12.64 -7.37 6.06
CA THR A 174 12.78 -6.95 7.46
C THR A 174 12.52 -5.43 7.61
N ARG A 175 12.32 -4.97 8.86
CA ARG A 175 12.23 -3.52 9.12
C ARG A 175 13.51 -2.80 8.72
N ALA A 176 14.68 -3.37 9.00
CA ALA A 176 15.97 -2.77 8.68
C ALA A 176 16.21 -2.62 7.16
N GLN A 177 15.71 -3.57 6.36
CA GLN A 177 15.83 -3.51 4.90
C GLN A 177 14.96 -2.39 4.28
N ARG A 178 13.90 -1.95 4.97
CA ARG A 178 12.92 -1.00 4.40
C ARG A 178 12.52 -1.41 2.98
N TYR A 179 13.06 -0.76 1.94
CA TYR A 179 12.80 -1.03 0.51
C TYR A 179 14.08 -1.25 -0.31
N LYS A 180 15.26 -1.36 0.35
CA LYS A 180 16.57 -1.37 -0.33
C LYS A 180 16.95 -2.70 -1.00
N ARG A 181 16.32 -3.81 -0.61
CA ARG A 181 16.58 -5.17 -1.16
C ARG A 181 15.30 -5.75 -1.75
N SER A 182 15.41 -6.82 -2.53
CA SER A 182 14.24 -7.59 -3.01
C SER A 182 13.46 -8.18 -1.85
N ALA A 183 12.14 -8.27 -2.00
CA ALA A 183 11.30 -9.00 -1.07
C ALA A 183 11.61 -10.51 -1.16
N ASP A 184 11.87 -11.11 -0.02
CA ASP A 184 12.10 -12.55 0.11
C ASP A 184 10.75 -13.28 0.13
N TRP A 185 10.42 -13.90 -0.99
CA TRP A 185 9.19 -14.68 -1.12
C TRP A 185 9.31 -16.08 -0.55
N GLY A 186 10.53 -16.56 -0.25
CA GLY A 186 10.75 -17.80 0.49
C GLY A 186 10.14 -17.71 1.89
N ILE A 187 10.42 -16.62 2.63
CA ILE A 187 9.82 -16.43 3.96
C ILE A 187 8.28 -16.28 3.91
N VAL A 188 7.73 -15.73 2.82
CA VAL A 188 6.27 -15.67 2.63
C VAL A 188 5.69 -17.07 2.43
N ALA A 189 6.38 -17.93 1.66
CA ALA A 189 6.00 -19.32 1.46
C ALA A 189 6.14 -20.15 2.76
N ASP A 190 7.20 -19.95 3.54
CA ASP A 190 7.41 -20.62 4.84
C ASP A 190 6.27 -20.29 5.82
N VAL A 191 5.88 -19.01 5.89
CA VAL A 191 4.72 -18.61 6.70
C VAL A 191 3.44 -19.27 6.21
N ALA A 192 3.22 -19.31 4.89
CA ALA A 192 2.02 -19.91 4.32
C ALA A 192 1.93 -21.43 4.58
N ALA A 193 3.09 -22.11 4.67
CA ALA A 193 3.14 -23.53 5.02
C ALA A 193 2.92 -23.80 6.52
N ALA A 194 3.26 -22.83 7.39
CA ALA A 194 3.23 -23.01 8.84
C ALA A 194 1.88 -22.68 9.49
N VAL A 195 1.04 -21.82 8.86
CA VAL A 195 -0.20 -21.35 9.50
C VAL A 195 -1.46 -21.92 8.85
N PRO A 196 -2.53 -22.20 9.63
CA PRO A 196 -3.79 -22.75 9.10
C PRO A 196 -4.76 -21.66 8.60
N VAL A 197 -4.25 -20.44 8.34
CA VAL A 197 -5.05 -19.29 7.87
C VAL A 197 -4.51 -18.78 6.53
N PRO A 198 -5.31 -18.13 5.68
CA PRO A 198 -4.83 -17.53 4.45
C PRO A 198 -3.64 -16.58 4.68
N VAL A 199 -2.65 -16.67 3.80
CA VAL A 199 -1.52 -15.73 3.77
C VAL A 199 -1.63 -14.86 2.53
N ILE A 200 -1.60 -13.55 2.73
CA ILE A 200 -1.59 -12.53 1.70
C ILE A 200 -0.15 -12.07 1.51
N GLY A 201 0.44 -12.39 0.38
CA GLY A 201 1.83 -12.05 0.07
C GLY A 201 1.99 -10.58 -0.34
N ASN A 202 3.06 -9.93 0.12
CA ASN A 202 3.36 -8.54 -0.18
C ASN A 202 4.85 -8.31 -0.45
N GLY A 203 5.15 -7.45 -1.40
CA GLY A 203 6.50 -7.02 -1.76
C GLY A 203 6.81 -7.25 -3.23
N ASP A 204 7.26 -6.19 -3.92
CA ASP A 204 7.72 -6.18 -5.31
C ASP A 204 6.72 -6.80 -6.32
N LEU A 205 5.46 -6.44 -6.18
CA LEU A 205 4.40 -6.77 -7.11
C LEU A 205 4.08 -5.52 -7.94
N LEU A 206 4.69 -5.39 -9.11
CA LEU A 206 4.62 -4.22 -10.00
C LEU A 206 3.94 -4.53 -11.32
N THR A 207 3.95 -5.80 -11.72
CA THR A 207 3.42 -6.29 -12.98
C THR A 207 2.59 -7.55 -12.76
N ILE A 208 1.79 -7.91 -13.77
CA ILE A 208 1.06 -9.19 -13.77
C ILE A 208 2.03 -10.39 -13.73
N TRP A 209 3.19 -10.27 -14.36
CA TRP A 209 4.20 -11.34 -14.39
C TRP A 209 4.83 -11.58 -13.02
N ASP A 210 5.01 -10.51 -12.19
CA ASP A 210 5.40 -10.69 -10.79
C ASP A 210 4.38 -11.57 -10.06
N LEU A 211 3.09 -11.27 -10.21
CA LEU A 211 2.02 -12.05 -9.60
C LEU A 211 2.06 -13.51 -10.06
N GLN A 212 2.05 -13.74 -11.38
CA GLN A 212 2.07 -15.08 -11.98
C GLN A 212 3.31 -15.89 -11.54
N ARG A 213 4.46 -15.21 -11.45
CA ARG A 213 5.69 -15.81 -10.93
C ARG A 213 5.49 -16.26 -9.49
N ARG A 214 4.95 -15.41 -8.60
CA ARG A 214 4.74 -15.76 -7.18
C ARG A 214 3.70 -16.84 -7.00
N GLN A 215 2.68 -16.89 -7.85
CA GLN A 215 1.71 -17.98 -7.87
C GLN A 215 2.33 -19.34 -8.26
N ARG A 216 3.35 -19.33 -9.13
CA ARG A 216 4.08 -20.55 -9.50
C ARG A 216 5.09 -20.99 -8.43
N GLU A 217 5.78 -20.01 -7.83
CA GLU A 217 6.90 -20.26 -6.89
C GLU A 217 6.44 -20.55 -5.45
N THR A 218 5.21 -20.17 -5.07
CA THR A 218 4.71 -20.25 -3.69
C THR A 218 3.29 -20.81 -3.62
N PRO A 219 2.86 -21.35 -2.46
CA PRO A 219 1.46 -21.75 -2.26
C PRO A 219 0.50 -20.57 -2.09
N VAL A 220 1.00 -19.34 -2.07
CA VAL A 220 0.19 -18.13 -1.82
C VAL A 220 -0.71 -17.82 -3.03
N ARG A 221 -1.97 -17.50 -2.75
CA ARG A 221 -2.98 -17.16 -3.78
C ARG A 221 -3.57 -15.76 -3.59
N SER A 222 -3.33 -15.13 -2.45
CA SER A 222 -3.79 -13.78 -2.13
C SER A 222 -2.62 -12.81 -2.09
N PHE A 223 -2.81 -11.60 -2.62
CA PHE A 223 -1.73 -10.64 -2.83
C PHE A 223 -2.12 -9.24 -2.38
N LEU A 224 -1.17 -8.52 -1.77
CA LEU A 224 -1.32 -7.13 -1.36
C LEU A 224 -0.42 -6.23 -2.21
N ILE A 225 -1.02 -5.34 -2.98
CA ILE A 225 -0.33 -4.45 -3.91
C ILE A 225 -0.14 -3.08 -3.26
N ALA A 226 1.11 -2.62 -3.17
CA ALA A 226 1.48 -1.28 -2.70
C ALA A 226 1.92 -0.39 -3.87
N ARG A 227 3.20 -0.18 -4.06
CA ARG A 227 3.75 0.73 -5.09
C ARG A 227 3.29 0.42 -6.51
N GLY A 228 3.02 -0.85 -6.81
CA GLY A 228 2.49 -1.24 -8.13
C GLY A 228 1.18 -0.53 -8.47
N CYS A 229 0.24 -0.42 -7.52
CA CYS A 229 -1.00 0.28 -7.78
C CYS A 229 -0.83 1.81 -7.77
N LEU A 230 0.18 2.38 -7.10
CA LEU A 230 0.48 3.81 -7.21
C LEU A 230 0.99 4.18 -8.59
N ILE A 231 1.78 3.30 -9.24
CA ILE A 231 2.27 3.50 -10.61
C ILE A 231 1.15 3.32 -11.62
N LYS A 232 0.29 2.32 -11.44
CA LYS A 232 -0.84 1.99 -12.33
C LYS A 232 -2.01 1.44 -11.52
N PRO A 233 -3.03 2.25 -11.22
CA PRO A 233 -4.19 1.78 -10.46
C PRO A 233 -4.94 0.64 -11.14
N TRP A 234 -4.82 0.48 -12.45
CA TRP A 234 -5.40 -0.61 -13.24
C TRP A 234 -4.68 -1.96 -13.10
N ILE A 235 -3.62 -2.06 -12.29
CA ILE A 235 -2.92 -3.32 -12.02
C ILE A 235 -3.87 -4.40 -11.50
N PHE A 236 -4.91 -4.05 -10.76
CA PHE A 236 -5.93 -4.99 -10.28
C PHE A 236 -6.73 -5.61 -11.42
N ARG A 237 -7.07 -4.81 -12.45
CA ARG A 237 -7.70 -5.31 -13.68
C ARG A 237 -6.78 -6.27 -14.41
N GLU A 238 -5.50 -5.93 -14.59
CA GLU A 238 -4.52 -6.82 -15.22
C GLU A 238 -4.42 -8.16 -14.50
N MET A 239 -4.38 -8.12 -13.15
CA MET A 239 -4.28 -9.32 -12.32
C MET A 239 -5.54 -10.20 -12.41
N ARG A 240 -6.72 -9.60 -12.47
CA ARG A 240 -7.99 -10.32 -12.66
C ARG A 240 -8.10 -10.91 -14.06
N ASP A 241 -7.72 -10.13 -15.10
CA ASP A 241 -7.85 -10.51 -16.50
C ASP A 241 -6.71 -11.44 -16.97
N GLY A 242 -5.66 -11.62 -16.12
CA GLY A 242 -4.50 -12.48 -16.40
C GLY A 242 -3.58 -11.96 -17.51
N ARG A 243 -3.74 -10.71 -17.95
CA ARG A 243 -2.99 -10.08 -19.03
C ARG A 243 -2.73 -8.59 -18.77
N PRO A 244 -1.63 -8.03 -19.31
CA PRO A 244 -1.34 -6.60 -19.18
C PRO A 244 -2.37 -5.77 -19.95
N TRP A 245 -2.57 -4.53 -19.49
CA TRP A 245 -3.30 -3.51 -20.22
C TRP A 245 -2.37 -2.32 -20.49
N TYR A 246 -2.26 -1.97 -21.76
CA TYR A 246 -1.46 -0.84 -22.24
C TYR A 246 -2.39 0.31 -22.62
N PRO A 247 -2.77 1.19 -21.67
CA PRO A 247 -3.67 2.29 -21.94
C PRO A 247 -3.04 3.29 -22.92
N THR A 248 -3.85 3.74 -23.86
CA THR A 248 -3.54 4.89 -24.72
C THR A 248 -3.39 6.16 -23.87
N VAL A 249 -2.82 7.21 -24.47
CA VAL A 249 -2.73 8.54 -23.83
C VAL A 249 -4.12 9.03 -23.39
N ALA A 250 -5.13 8.89 -24.23
CA ALA A 250 -6.51 9.28 -23.92
C ALA A 250 -7.08 8.50 -22.71
N GLU A 251 -6.84 7.20 -22.63
CA GLU A 251 -7.27 6.37 -21.51
C GLU A 251 -6.52 6.75 -20.22
N ARG A 252 -5.22 7.08 -20.29
CA ARG A 252 -4.45 7.58 -19.13
C ARG A 252 -5.03 8.91 -18.61
N TRP A 253 -5.43 9.81 -19.50
CA TRP A 253 -6.14 11.03 -19.13
C TRP A 253 -7.47 10.74 -18.46
N GLN A 254 -8.23 9.74 -18.91
CA GLN A 254 -9.47 9.31 -18.24
C GLN A 254 -9.23 8.79 -16.82
N VAL A 255 -8.15 8.01 -16.61
CA VAL A 255 -7.77 7.56 -15.25
C VAL A 255 -7.51 8.74 -14.32
N MET A 256 -6.73 9.73 -14.79
CA MET A 256 -6.39 10.92 -14.00
C MET A 256 -7.62 11.78 -13.70
N ARG A 257 -8.47 11.97 -14.70
CA ARG A 257 -9.76 12.69 -14.54
C ARG A 257 -10.64 11.99 -13.53
N ARG A 258 -10.74 10.67 -13.60
CA ARG A 258 -11.57 9.91 -12.67
C ARG A 258 -11.10 10.06 -11.22
N TYR A 259 -9.79 10.07 -11.00
CA TYR A 259 -9.24 10.38 -9.68
C TYR A 259 -9.58 11.82 -9.24
N PHE A 260 -9.42 12.80 -10.14
CA PHE A 260 -9.74 14.20 -9.88
C PHE A 260 -11.20 14.39 -9.47
N GLU A 261 -12.15 13.79 -10.20
CA GLU A 261 -13.59 13.80 -9.88
C GLU A 261 -13.84 13.26 -8.47
N PHE A 262 -13.27 12.10 -8.14
CA PHE A 262 -13.40 11.52 -6.81
C PHE A 262 -12.78 12.39 -5.71
N ALA A 263 -11.69 13.06 -6.01
CA ALA A 263 -11.02 13.94 -5.07
C ALA A 263 -11.84 15.22 -4.84
N CYS A 264 -12.44 15.82 -5.87
CA CYS A 264 -13.35 16.96 -5.74
C CYS A 264 -14.62 16.58 -4.95
N GLU A 265 -15.20 15.42 -5.22
CA GLU A 265 -16.35 14.92 -4.46
C GLU A 265 -16.02 14.76 -2.97
N HIS A 266 -14.79 14.29 -2.65
CA HIS A 266 -14.38 14.01 -1.28
C HIS A 266 -13.90 15.24 -0.51
N PHE A 267 -13.11 16.12 -1.15
CA PHE A 267 -12.47 17.26 -0.49
C PHE A 267 -13.24 18.58 -0.67
N GLY A 268 -14.14 18.65 -1.63
CA GLY A 268 -14.90 19.83 -2.05
C GLY A 268 -14.32 20.49 -3.29
N GLY A 269 -15.20 21.25 -4.02
CA GLY A 269 -14.83 22.04 -5.20
C GLY A 269 -14.54 23.52 -4.91
N ASP A 270 -14.57 23.93 -3.64
CA ASP A 270 -14.16 25.27 -3.20
C ASP A 270 -12.63 25.41 -3.17
N ASP A 271 -12.09 26.62 -3.03
CA ASP A 271 -10.64 26.89 -3.03
C ASP A 271 -9.87 25.99 -2.04
N LYS A 272 -10.44 25.78 -0.86
CA LYS A 272 -9.84 24.95 0.18
C LYS A 272 -9.85 23.46 -0.19
N GLY A 273 -10.95 23.00 -0.78
CA GLY A 273 -11.09 21.64 -1.32
C GLY A 273 -10.12 21.41 -2.47
N LEU A 274 -10.11 22.31 -3.46
CA LEU A 274 -9.23 22.24 -4.63
C LEU A 274 -7.75 22.31 -4.25
N SER A 275 -7.37 23.08 -3.24
CA SER A 275 -5.99 23.05 -2.71
C SER A 275 -5.59 21.68 -2.18
N ARG A 276 -6.51 20.94 -1.52
CA ARG A 276 -6.27 19.56 -1.08
C ARG A 276 -6.24 18.60 -2.26
N VAL A 277 -7.17 18.73 -3.21
CA VAL A 277 -7.20 17.92 -4.43
C VAL A 277 -5.87 18.05 -5.16
N ARG A 278 -5.41 19.30 -5.40
CA ARG A 278 -4.13 19.57 -6.06
C ARG A 278 -2.96 18.89 -5.36
N ARG A 279 -2.85 19.03 -4.04
CA ARG A 279 -1.76 18.42 -3.26
C ARG A 279 -1.69 16.90 -3.44
N PHE A 280 -2.82 16.20 -3.32
CA PHE A 280 -2.84 14.74 -3.48
C PHE A 280 -2.67 14.32 -4.94
N PHE A 281 -3.25 15.08 -5.87
CA PHE A 281 -3.13 14.80 -7.30
C PHE A 281 -1.67 14.89 -7.77
N LEU A 282 -0.99 15.98 -7.44
CA LEU A 282 0.44 16.16 -7.76
C LEU A 282 1.30 15.06 -7.14
N TRP A 283 0.99 14.66 -5.90
CA TRP A 283 1.67 13.54 -5.26
C TRP A 283 1.49 12.22 -6.04
N HIS A 284 0.31 11.92 -6.56
CA HIS A 284 0.08 10.73 -7.39
C HIS A 284 0.79 10.81 -8.74
N LEU A 285 0.92 11.99 -9.34
CA LEU A 285 1.67 12.17 -10.58
C LEU A 285 3.14 11.74 -10.46
N HIS A 286 3.77 11.89 -9.29
CA HIS A 286 5.12 11.38 -9.04
C HIS A 286 5.24 9.85 -9.17
N PHE A 287 4.14 9.12 -9.15
CA PHE A 287 4.11 7.69 -9.43
C PHE A 287 3.63 7.41 -10.86
N TRP A 288 2.58 8.06 -11.32
CA TRP A 288 1.98 7.79 -12.63
C TRP A 288 2.92 8.08 -13.80
N HIS A 289 3.80 9.07 -13.70
CA HIS A 289 4.81 9.34 -14.74
C HIS A 289 5.78 8.18 -14.94
N ARG A 290 5.91 7.27 -13.97
CA ARG A 290 6.83 6.12 -14.02
C ARG A 290 6.31 4.96 -14.84
N TRP A 291 5.01 4.95 -15.14
CA TRP A 291 4.46 3.90 -15.96
C TRP A 291 5.11 3.89 -17.36
N ARG A 292 5.47 2.69 -17.79
CA ARG A 292 5.96 2.38 -19.12
C ARG A 292 5.22 1.13 -19.61
N PRO A 293 4.99 0.99 -20.91
CA PRO A 293 4.69 -0.32 -21.49
C PRO A 293 5.81 -1.27 -21.09
N TYR A 294 5.46 -2.36 -20.43
CA TYR A 294 6.42 -3.36 -19.97
C TYR A 294 5.92 -4.72 -20.39
N THR A 295 6.67 -5.36 -21.30
CA THR A 295 6.29 -6.64 -21.91
C THR A 295 6.77 -7.83 -21.08
N GLU A 296 6.31 -9.03 -21.42
CA GLU A 296 6.82 -10.24 -20.80
C GLU A 296 8.30 -10.46 -21.14
N VAL A 297 8.72 -10.06 -22.34
CA VAL A 297 10.15 -10.13 -22.76
C VAL A 297 11.00 -9.24 -21.87
N ASP A 298 10.54 -8.01 -21.58
CA ASP A 298 11.23 -7.10 -20.68
C ASP A 298 11.32 -7.70 -19.26
N PHE A 299 10.25 -8.35 -18.80
CA PHE A 299 10.23 -9.01 -17.49
C PHE A 299 11.24 -10.16 -17.43
N GLN A 300 11.29 -11.02 -18.44
CA GLN A 300 12.24 -12.14 -18.51
C GLN A 300 13.70 -11.66 -18.58
N ALA A 301 13.96 -10.59 -19.34
CA ALA A 301 15.29 -10.00 -19.48
C ALA A 301 15.82 -9.39 -18.16
N HIS A 302 14.92 -9.02 -17.25
CA HIS A 302 15.28 -8.33 -16.00
C HIS A 302 15.13 -9.19 -14.73
N LEU A 303 14.88 -10.49 -14.89
CA LEU A 303 14.96 -11.43 -13.76
C LEU A 303 16.43 -11.62 -13.35
N PRO A 304 16.73 -11.62 -12.03
CA PRO A 304 15.89 -11.53 -10.83
C PRO A 304 15.71 -10.10 -10.27
N GLU A 305 16.08 -9.05 -10.99
CA GLU A 305 16.12 -7.68 -10.49
C GLU A 305 14.72 -7.03 -10.46
N SER A 306 14.39 -6.36 -9.34
CA SER A 306 13.18 -5.55 -9.24
C SER A 306 13.32 -4.25 -10.06
N LEU A 307 12.28 -3.84 -10.81
CA LEU A 307 12.22 -2.57 -11.55
C LEU A 307 12.58 -1.33 -10.71
N ILE A 308 12.35 -1.39 -9.40
CA ILE A 308 12.65 -0.30 -8.47
C ILE A 308 14.10 -0.36 -7.98
N GLN A 309 14.73 -1.53 -7.99
CA GLN A 309 16.09 -1.71 -7.47
C GLN A 309 17.20 -1.34 -8.47
N LYS A 310 16.98 -1.45 -9.76
CA LYS A 310 17.96 -1.04 -10.78
C LYS A 310 18.45 0.41 -10.65
N ARG A 311 17.65 1.26 -9.98
CA ARG A 311 18.02 2.65 -9.76
C ARG A 311 19.10 2.90 -8.71
N ALA A 312 19.24 2.03 -7.73
CA ALA A 312 20.26 2.15 -6.67
C ALA A 312 21.66 1.74 -7.14
N GLN A 313 21.80 1.25 -8.37
CA GLN A 313 23.06 0.68 -8.88
C GLN A 313 23.56 1.31 -10.18
N MET A 314 23.06 2.48 -10.60
CA MET A 314 23.61 3.19 -11.75
C MET A 314 25.05 3.65 -11.46
N PRO A 315 26.02 3.40 -12.36
CA PRO A 315 27.39 3.90 -12.20
C PRO A 315 27.38 5.44 -12.17
N GLY A 316 27.74 6.02 -11.04
CA GLY A 316 27.77 7.48 -10.79
C GLY A 316 27.09 7.91 -9.51
N ASP A 317 26.25 7.07 -8.92
CA ASP A 317 25.61 7.35 -7.62
C ASP A 317 26.60 7.02 -6.49
N GLN A 318 27.62 7.85 -6.34
CA GLN A 318 28.45 7.84 -5.14
C GLN A 318 27.61 8.39 -4.00
N GLY A 319 27.22 7.48 -3.11
CA GLY A 319 26.36 7.73 -1.98
C GLY A 319 26.66 9.03 -1.26
N ILE A 320 25.68 9.92 -1.24
CA ILE A 320 25.57 10.92 -0.20
C ILE A 320 25.17 10.14 1.06
N ALA A 321 26.13 9.98 1.96
CA ALA A 321 25.88 9.46 3.28
C ALA A 321 24.81 10.35 3.95
N PRO A 322 23.82 9.79 4.67
CA PRO A 322 22.91 10.60 5.44
C PRO A 322 23.69 11.24 6.58
N ASN A 323 24.01 12.50 6.42
CA ASN A 323 24.51 13.32 7.52
C ASN A 323 23.37 13.71 8.44
N GLY A 324 23.61 13.52 9.75
CA GLY A 324 23.20 14.43 10.80
C GLY A 324 21.74 14.37 11.21
N ASP A 325 21.59 13.93 12.40
CA ASP A 325 20.54 14.19 13.37
C ASP A 325 20.24 15.71 13.44
N ASP A 326 19.16 16.15 12.80
CA ASP A 326 18.53 17.42 13.13
C ASP A 326 17.02 17.20 13.25
N GLY A 327 16.57 17.40 14.50
CA GLY A 327 15.20 17.22 14.89
C GLY A 327 14.27 18.25 14.24
N ASP A 328 13.34 17.78 13.44
CA ASP A 328 12.12 18.52 13.13
C ASP A 328 10.88 17.72 13.55
N GLU A 329 10.17 18.23 14.56
CA GLU A 329 8.95 17.66 15.13
C GLU A 329 7.70 17.85 14.23
N ARG A 330 7.86 18.12 12.95
CA ARG A 330 6.74 18.36 12.02
C ARG A 330 6.48 17.19 11.12
N GLY A 331 5.48 16.41 11.49
CA GLY A 331 4.72 15.56 10.57
C GLY A 331 5.42 14.26 10.18
N VAL A 332 4.61 13.21 10.00
CA VAL A 332 4.97 11.95 9.38
C VAL A 332 5.80 12.25 8.13
N GLY A 333 7.08 11.92 8.15
CA GLY A 333 8.01 12.27 7.08
C GLY A 333 7.55 11.73 5.73
N PHE A 334 7.20 12.62 4.85
CA PHE A 334 6.90 12.36 3.44
C PHE A 334 8.12 11.82 2.68
N ASP A 335 9.32 12.03 3.23
CA ASP A 335 10.60 11.82 2.54
C ASP A 335 11.01 10.35 2.41
N ASP A 336 10.54 9.47 3.29
CA ASP A 336 10.88 8.04 3.25
C ASP A 336 10.08 7.24 2.19
N GLU A 337 9.01 7.78 1.61
CA GLU A 337 8.19 7.14 0.56
C GLU A 337 8.33 7.81 -0.82
N MET A 338 8.98 8.97 -0.90
CA MET A 338 9.28 9.64 -2.16
C MET A 338 10.46 8.95 -2.85
N PRO A 339 10.28 8.45 -4.06
CA PRO A 339 11.38 7.96 -4.85
C PRO A 339 12.19 9.14 -5.40
N PRO A 340 13.52 9.02 -5.56
CA PRO A 340 14.36 10.07 -6.10
C PRO A 340 13.87 10.56 -7.48
N ALA A 341 14.05 11.85 -7.74
CA ALA A 341 13.53 12.57 -8.90
C ALA A 341 14.05 12.09 -10.28
N ASP A 342 15.07 11.24 -10.31
CA ASP A 342 15.80 10.88 -11.53
C ASP A 342 15.30 9.60 -12.19
N ALA A 343 14.17 9.67 -12.94
CA ALA A 343 13.81 8.61 -13.88
C ALA A 343 14.63 8.77 -15.17
N PRO A 344 15.20 7.69 -15.75
CA PRO A 344 15.80 7.81 -17.08
C PRO A 344 14.73 8.28 -18.07
N PRO A 345 15.12 9.13 -19.06
CA PRO A 345 14.21 9.59 -20.08
C PRO A 345 13.62 8.40 -20.85
N LEU A 346 12.41 8.59 -21.38
CA LEU A 346 11.79 7.68 -22.35
C LEU A 346 12.79 7.33 -23.46
N ALA A 347 12.80 6.07 -23.90
CA ALA A 347 13.49 5.71 -25.14
C ALA A 347 12.98 6.62 -26.28
N ALA A 348 13.90 7.10 -27.13
CA ALA A 348 13.62 8.14 -28.13
C ALA A 348 12.47 7.84 -29.10
N ALA A 349 12.02 6.58 -29.21
CA ALA A 349 10.90 6.17 -30.05
C ALA A 349 9.51 6.56 -29.49
N ASP A 350 9.37 6.75 -28.16
CA ASP A 350 8.11 7.11 -27.51
C ASP A 350 7.93 8.63 -27.34
N ALA A 351 8.95 9.43 -27.67
CA ALA A 351 8.95 10.88 -27.47
C ALA A 351 8.29 11.67 -28.62
N ALA A 352 7.72 10.99 -29.63
CA ALA A 352 7.17 11.66 -30.82
C ALA A 352 5.87 12.44 -30.55
N ASP A 353 5.13 12.11 -29.47
CA ASP A 353 3.90 12.79 -29.09
C ASP A 353 4.09 13.63 -27.81
N PRO A 354 3.87 14.97 -27.89
CA PRO A 354 4.03 15.86 -26.72
C PRO A 354 3.19 15.48 -25.52
N GLU A 355 2.02 14.89 -25.70
CA GLU A 355 1.17 14.43 -24.60
C GLU A 355 1.76 13.19 -23.90
N THR A 356 2.29 12.24 -24.66
CA THR A 356 3.01 11.08 -24.11
C THR A 356 4.23 11.54 -23.31
N ALA A 357 5.01 12.47 -23.85
CA ALA A 357 6.17 13.04 -23.17
C ALA A 357 5.78 13.73 -21.85
N MET A 358 4.72 14.55 -21.86
CA MET A 358 4.24 15.25 -20.67
C MET A 358 3.74 14.27 -19.59
N LEU A 359 2.97 13.25 -19.94
CA LEU A 359 2.47 12.24 -18.99
C LEU A 359 3.58 11.34 -18.41
N ALA A 360 4.72 11.29 -19.06
CA ALA A 360 5.88 10.53 -18.64
C ALA A 360 6.97 11.38 -17.96
N SER A 361 6.75 12.69 -17.88
CA SER A 361 7.72 13.64 -17.33
C SER A 361 7.79 13.58 -15.82
N PRO A 362 8.99 13.58 -15.21
CA PRO A 362 9.16 13.75 -13.78
C PRO A 362 9.14 15.24 -13.35
N LEU A 363 9.07 16.18 -14.31
CA LEU A 363 9.18 17.61 -14.02
C LEU A 363 7.92 18.16 -13.37
N GLU A 364 8.07 18.95 -12.31
CA GLU A 364 6.96 19.62 -11.62
C GLU A 364 6.20 20.57 -12.55
N THR A 365 6.90 21.22 -13.51
CA THR A 365 6.27 22.10 -14.51
C THR A 365 5.29 21.36 -15.40
N ASP A 366 5.56 20.10 -15.79
CA ASP A 366 4.63 19.29 -16.56
C ASP A 366 3.48 18.77 -15.70
N HIS A 367 3.74 18.45 -14.42
CA HIS A 367 2.70 18.13 -13.46
C HIS A 367 1.73 19.30 -13.25
N GLU A 368 2.22 20.54 -13.21
CA GLU A 368 1.36 21.75 -13.19
C GLU A 368 0.55 21.93 -14.46
N ARG A 369 1.11 21.64 -15.64
CA ARG A 369 0.37 21.65 -16.91
C ARG A 369 -0.76 20.64 -16.92
N ILE A 370 -0.50 19.41 -16.42
CA ILE A 370 -1.52 18.37 -16.28
C ILE A 370 -2.64 18.85 -15.34
N TRP A 371 -2.28 19.42 -14.19
CA TRP A 371 -3.23 19.95 -13.23
C TRP A 371 -4.13 21.04 -13.86
N ARG A 372 -3.54 22.07 -14.49
CA ARG A 372 -4.29 23.14 -15.13
C ARG A 372 -5.22 22.63 -16.21
N ARG A 373 -4.76 21.68 -17.04
CA ARG A 373 -5.60 21.11 -18.10
C ARG A 373 -6.83 20.37 -17.57
N LEU A 374 -6.74 19.74 -16.41
CA LEU A 374 -7.91 19.13 -15.75
C LEU A 374 -8.83 20.19 -15.18
N LEU A 375 -8.27 21.19 -14.51
CA LEU A 375 -9.02 22.28 -13.92
C LEU A 375 -9.83 23.06 -14.98
N ASP A 376 -9.19 23.46 -16.10
CA ASP A 376 -9.83 24.21 -17.18
C ASP A 376 -11.00 23.47 -17.84
N ARG A 377 -10.95 22.15 -17.91
CA ARG A 377 -12.01 21.33 -18.52
C ARG A 377 -13.18 21.06 -17.60
N ASP A 378 -12.90 20.81 -16.33
CA ASP A 378 -13.89 20.35 -15.37
C ASP A 378 -14.39 21.49 -14.45
N HIS A 379 -13.67 22.64 -14.43
CA HIS A 379 -14.00 23.87 -13.69
C HIS A 379 -13.60 25.11 -14.49
N PRO A 380 -14.25 25.39 -15.65
CA PRO A 380 -13.94 26.57 -16.45
C PRO A 380 -14.31 27.83 -15.68
N GLY A 381 -13.29 28.60 -15.24
CA GLY A 381 -13.49 29.89 -14.55
C GLY A 381 -12.91 29.96 -13.11
N LEU A 382 -12.17 28.95 -12.65
CA LEU A 382 -11.36 29.00 -11.42
C LEU A 382 -9.90 29.36 -11.68
#